data_6e56e5dad41668a5fc7a081ed2caeaa8
#
_entry.id   6e56e5dad41668a5fc7a081ed2caeaa8
#
_cell.length_a   1.000
_cell.length_b   1.000
_cell.length_c   1.000
_cell.angle_alpha   90.00
_cell.angle_beta   90.00
_cell.angle_gamma   90.00
#
_symmetry.space_group_name_H-M   'P 1'
#
loop_
_entity.id
_entity.type
_entity.pdbx_description
1 polymer ?
#
loop_
_entity_poly.entity_id
_entity_poly.type
_entity_poly.pdbx_seq_one_letter_code
_entity_poly.pdbx_strand_id
1 'polypeptide(L)'
;MRRMSAAARLLAAALVCAAAVPLYVFLHRPVGYALLVAGVALAVLVDRHLARHLALIAGGLVVISTMSLRADLTNAGMTRFAVVLSAAVLLPYLVQRYVYREDVIRFPWRTGQPWSRFEYGYLGVVLVLGYLLLPVYFIGSGSYRNWPTVTEPAEIARLFVGVNAVGLWDELFFICTVFALLRRHFPMWTANFLQAVVFVSFLWELGYQSWGPALTVPFAVLQGYIFQRTRSLAYVVTVHLSFDLIIFMILVHAHTPALFDVFVTAPAIR
;
A
#
# COMPACT_ATOMS: atom_id res chain seq x y z
N MET A 1 11.27 -0.66 34.71
CA MET A 1 11.66 0.29 33.68
C MET A 1 11.65 -0.30 32.24
N ARG A 2 12.30 -1.46 31.92
CA ARG A 2 12.36 -2.00 30.53
C ARG A 2 10.98 -2.29 29.89
N ARG A 3 9.98 -2.80 30.61
CA ARG A 3 8.64 -3.09 30.05
C ARG A 3 7.83 -1.84 29.73
N MET A 4 7.93 -0.79 30.56
CA MET A 4 7.26 0.48 30.29
C MET A 4 7.82 1.16 29.03
N SER A 5 9.13 1.11 28.80
CA SER A 5 9.73 1.66 27.58
C SER A 5 9.30 0.92 26.31
N ALA A 6 9.14 -0.41 26.36
CA ALA A 6 8.67 -1.19 25.22
C ALA A 6 7.21 -0.86 24.83
N ALA A 7 6.32 -0.74 25.82
CA ALA A 7 4.94 -0.34 25.60
C ALA A 7 4.84 1.09 25.04
N ALA A 8 5.63 2.03 25.56
CA ALA A 8 5.65 3.41 25.07
C ALA A 8 6.19 3.51 23.62
N ARG A 9 7.21 2.71 23.28
CA ARG A 9 7.70 2.60 21.89
C ARG A 9 6.62 2.07 20.93
N LEU A 10 5.91 1.03 21.35
CA LEU A 10 4.80 0.48 20.56
C LEU A 10 3.66 1.49 20.41
N LEU A 11 3.30 2.19 21.50
CA LEU A 11 2.28 3.24 21.46
C LEU A 11 2.66 4.36 20.49
N ALA A 12 3.92 4.82 20.52
CA ALA A 12 4.40 5.83 19.59
C ALA A 12 4.26 5.39 18.13
N ALA A 13 4.67 4.17 17.81
CA ALA A 13 4.53 3.62 16.47
C ALA A 13 3.06 3.40 16.08
N ALA A 14 2.23 2.93 17.02
CA ALA A 14 0.80 2.76 16.79
C ALA A 14 0.10 4.10 16.50
N LEU A 15 0.44 5.18 17.21
CA LEU A 15 -0.11 6.52 16.94
C LEU A 15 0.25 7.00 15.53
N VAL A 16 1.52 6.84 15.11
CA VAL A 16 1.95 7.25 13.76
C VAL A 16 1.24 6.41 12.68
N CYS A 17 1.19 5.08 12.84
CA CYS A 17 0.53 4.23 11.83
C CYS A 17 -0.99 4.40 11.83
N ALA A 18 -1.63 4.53 13.00
CA ALA A 18 -3.07 4.76 13.11
C ALA A 18 -3.50 6.13 12.57
N ALA A 19 -2.59 7.12 12.47
CA ALA A 19 -2.86 8.40 11.84
C ALA A 19 -3.32 8.27 10.38
N ALA A 20 -2.96 7.18 9.69
CA ALA A 20 -3.43 6.89 8.35
C ALA A 20 -4.96 6.75 8.28
N VAL A 21 -5.61 6.27 9.34
CA VAL A 21 -7.07 6.11 9.39
C VAL A 21 -7.79 7.47 9.30
N PRO A 22 -7.57 8.46 10.19
CA PRO A 22 -8.18 9.77 10.01
C PRO A 22 -7.70 10.50 8.75
N LEU A 23 -6.46 10.26 8.26
CA LEU A 23 -5.96 10.90 7.04
C LEU A 23 -6.67 10.39 5.79
N TYR A 24 -6.86 9.07 5.64
CA TYR A 24 -7.27 8.46 4.37
C TYR A 24 -8.66 7.80 4.42
N VAL A 25 -9.13 7.34 5.60
CA VAL A 25 -10.47 6.75 5.71
C VAL A 25 -11.52 7.83 6.00
N PHE A 26 -11.24 8.69 6.97
CA PHE A 26 -12.18 9.74 7.39
C PHE A 26 -11.92 11.10 6.75
N LEU A 27 -10.79 11.29 6.07
CA LEU A 27 -10.34 12.53 5.45
C LEU A 27 -10.29 13.70 6.45
N HIS A 28 -10.04 13.40 7.74
CA HIS A 28 -9.98 14.37 8.83
C HIS A 28 -8.52 14.70 9.16
N ARG A 29 -7.88 15.49 8.29
CA ARG A 29 -6.46 15.85 8.36
C ARG A 29 -6.00 16.39 9.72
N PRO A 30 -6.74 17.29 10.43
CA PRO A 30 -6.28 17.79 11.72
C PRO A 30 -6.03 16.69 12.76
N VAL A 31 -6.93 15.71 12.87
CA VAL A 31 -6.76 14.55 13.77
C VAL A 31 -5.58 13.68 13.33
N GLY A 32 -5.45 13.43 12.02
CA GLY A 32 -4.33 12.70 11.48
C GLY A 32 -2.99 13.34 11.84
N TYR A 33 -2.83 14.62 11.59
CA TYR A 33 -1.61 15.36 11.93
C TYR A 33 -1.35 15.42 13.44
N ALA A 34 -2.38 15.58 14.26
CA ALA A 34 -2.22 15.52 15.71
C ALA A 34 -1.68 14.18 16.18
N LEU A 35 -2.16 13.06 15.61
CA LEU A 35 -1.65 11.72 15.93
C LEU A 35 -0.19 11.53 15.45
N LEU A 36 0.16 12.03 14.26
CA LEU A 36 1.56 12.00 13.79
C LEU A 36 2.49 12.76 14.73
N VAL A 37 2.11 13.99 15.10
CA VAL A 37 2.91 14.81 16.02
C VAL A 37 3.01 14.14 17.41
N ALA A 38 1.90 13.66 17.96
CA ALA A 38 1.89 12.98 19.26
C ALA A 38 2.77 11.71 19.25
N GLY A 39 2.67 10.88 18.19
CA GLY A 39 3.47 9.67 18.06
C GLY A 39 4.96 9.95 17.93
N VAL A 40 5.35 10.91 17.09
CA VAL A 40 6.76 11.30 16.93
C VAL A 40 7.29 11.95 18.21
N ALA A 41 6.53 12.83 18.86
CA ALA A 41 6.92 13.46 20.12
C ALA A 41 7.12 12.42 21.23
N LEU A 42 6.19 11.47 21.37
CA LEU A 42 6.35 10.37 22.31
C LEU A 42 7.61 9.55 22.01
N ALA A 43 7.88 9.27 20.74
CA ALA A 43 9.11 8.54 20.36
C ALA A 43 10.38 9.32 20.70
N VAL A 44 10.40 10.64 20.54
CA VAL A 44 11.56 11.49 20.94
C VAL A 44 11.87 11.36 22.44
N LEU A 45 10.84 11.24 23.26
CA LEU A 45 11.00 11.09 24.73
C LEU A 45 11.48 9.70 25.13
N VAL A 46 11.15 8.66 24.35
CA VAL A 46 11.40 7.26 24.71
C VAL A 46 12.62 6.67 24.00
N ASP A 47 12.77 6.95 22.70
CA ASP A 47 13.82 6.38 21.84
C ASP A 47 14.03 7.27 20.61
N ARG A 48 15.10 8.05 20.64
CA ARG A 48 15.44 8.98 19.53
C ARG A 48 15.70 8.29 18.19
N HIS A 49 16.17 7.04 18.22
CA HIS A 49 16.38 6.28 16.98
C HIS A 49 15.04 5.86 16.36
N LEU A 50 14.09 5.39 17.19
CA LEU A 50 12.71 5.16 16.75
C LEU A 50 12.07 6.44 16.25
N ALA A 51 12.26 7.58 16.94
CA ALA A 51 11.69 8.86 16.54
C ALA A 51 12.11 9.29 15.13
N ARG A 52 13.39 9.11 14.75
CA ARG A 52 13.88 9.37 13.39
C ARG A 52 13.14 8.55 12.35
N HIS A 53 12.96 7.26 12.58
CA HIS A 53 12.26 6.38 11.66
C HIS A 53 10.76 6.67 11.58
N LEU A 54 10.11 6.96 12.72
CA LEU A 54 8.70 7.37 12.72
C LEU A 54 8.49 8.73 12.05
N ALA A 55 9.44 9.65 12.16
CA ALA A 55 9.39 10.94 11.45
C ALA A 55 9.45 10.75 9.92
N LEU A 56 10.23 9.77 9.42
CA LEU A 56 10.25 9.43 7.99
C LEU A 56 8.91 8.88 7.52
N ILE A 57 8.31 7.97 8.29
CA ILE A 57 6.97 7.44 8.00
C ILE A 57 5.95 8.57 8.02
N ALA A 58 5.94 9.38 9.08
CA ALA A 58 5.05 10.53 9.20
C ALA A 58 5.19 11.52 8.03
N GLY A 59 6.43 11.83 7.63
CA GLY A 59 6.73 12.67 6.47
C GLY A 59 6.13 12.11 5.17
N GLY A 60 6.28 10.80 4.92
CA GLY A 60 5.65 10.13 3.78
C GLY A 60 4.12 10.23 3.81
N LEU A 61 3.49 9.99 4.97
CA LEU A 61 2.03 10.13 5.14
C LEU A 61 1.55 11.56 4.92
N VAL A 62 2.29 12.57 5.42
CA VAL A 62 1.97 13.97 5.18
C VAL A 62 2.03 14.29 3.69
N VAL A 63 3.08 13.86 2.98
CA VAL A 63 3.24 14.08 1.54
C VAL A 63 2.05 13.46 0.78
N ILE A 64 1.70 12.21 1.05
CA ILE A 64 0.55 11.55 0.40
C ILE A 64 -0.76 12.32 0.69
N SER A 65 -0.97 12.78 1.92
CA SER A 65 -2.19 13.50 2.32
C SER A 65 -2.37 14.87 1.66
N THR A 66 -1.38 15.36 0.90
CA THR A 66 -1.51 16.65 0.17
C THR A 66 -2.44 16.55 -1.04
N MET A 67 -2.72 15.35 -1.52
CA MET A 67 -3.65 15.11 -2.65
C MET A 67 -4.80 14.18 -2.22
N SER A 68 -5.84 14.08 -3.05
CA SER A 68 -6.82 13.00 -2.99
C SER A 68 -6.26 11.77 -3.69
N LEU A 69 -6.53 10.58 -3.14
CA LEU A 69 -6.13 9.29 -3.72
C LEU A 69 -7.17 8.75 -4.70
N ARG A 70 -8.28 9.45 -4.94
CA ARG A 70 -9.24 9.06 -5.98
C ARG A 70 -8.59 9.08 -7.35
N ALA A 71 -8.79 8.01 -8.10
CA ALA A 71 -8.20 7.84 -9.42
C ALA A 71 -8.65 8.98 -10.37
N ASP A 72 -7.67 9.65 -10.97
CA ASP A 72 -7.84 10.74 -11.93
C ASP A 72 -6.94 10.47 -13.13
N LEU A 73 -7.54 10.08 -14.25
CA LEU A 73 -6.83 9.71 -15.48
C LEU A 73 -6.49 10.90 -16.39
N THR A 74 -6.77 12.14 -15.96
CA THR A 74 -6.30 13.32 -16.66
C THR A 74 -4.77 13.44 -16.58
N ASN A 75 -4.18 14.16 -17.54
CA ASN A 75 -2.72 14.38 -17.50
C ASN A 75 -2.28 15.06 -16.20
N ALA A 76 -3.06 16.01 -15.68
CA ALA A 76 -2.79 16.68 -14.41
C ALA A 76 -2.90 15.72 -13.23
N GLY A 77 -3.93 14.86 -13.20
CA GLY A 77 -4.13 13.83 -12.18
C GLY A 77 -2.96 12.83 -12.15
N MET A 78 -2.63 12.22 -13.29
CA MET A 78 -1.53 11.27 -13.41
C MET A 78 -0.17 11.90 -13.03
N THR A 79 0.09 13.14 -13.44
CA THR A 79 1.31 13.85 -13.07
C THR A 79 1.36 14.11 -11.57
N ARG A 80 0.25 14.55 -10.96
CA ARG A 80 0.15 14.76 -9.51
C ARG A 80 0.42 13.48 -8.74
N PHE A 81 -0.19 12.35 -9.14
CA PHE A 81 0.09 11.04 -8.55
C PHE A 81 1.57 10.69 -8.66
N ALA A 82 2.14 10.78 -9.86
CA ALA A 82 3.56 10.46 -10.08
C ALA A 82 4.48 11.30 -9.19
N VAL A 83 4.26 12.62 -9.10
CA VAL A 83 5.09 13.52 -8.30
C VAL A 83 4.95 13.26 -6.81
N VAL A 84 3.71 13.21 -6.29
CA VAL A 84 3.45 13.06 -4.85
C VAL A 84 3.87 11.68 -4.36
N LEU A 85 3.53 10.63 -5.08
CA LEU A 85 3.90 9.27 -4.68
C LEU A 85 5.41 9.05 -4.78
N SER A 86 6.06 9.57 -5.84
CA SER A 86 7.53 9.53 -5.91
C SER A 86 8.18 10.29 -4.74
N ALA A 87 7.68 11.48 -4.39
CA ALA A 87 8.19 12.25 -3.26
C ALA A 87 8.01 11.49 -1.93
N ALA A 88 6.88 10.79 -1.72
CA ALA A 88 6.63 10.03 -0.51
C ALA A 88 7.62 8.87 -0.28
N VAL A 89 8.19 8.30 -1.34
CA VAL A 89 9.26 7.28 -1.26
C VAL A 89 10.64 7.92 -1.23
N LEU A 90 10.90 8.88 -2.13
CA LEU A 90 12.23 9.44 -2.30
C LEU A 90 12.67 10.29 -1.11
N LEU A 91 11.78 11.10 -0.50
CA LEU A 91 12.15 11.93 0.64
C LEU A 91 12.61 11.10 1.85
N PRO A 92 11.84 10.09 2.35
CA PRO A 92 12.33 9.20 3.39
C PRO A 92 13.64 8.50 3.02
N TYR A 93 13.76 8.00 1.79
CA TYR A 93 14.99 7.35 1.32
C TYR A 93 16.20 8.27 1.35
N LEU A 94 16.08 9.48 0.80
CA LEU A 94 17.19 10.44 0.74
C LEU A 94 17.59 10.93 2.14
N VAL A 95 16.61 11.25 3.00
CA VAL A 95 16.88 11.67 4.38
C VAL A 95 17.58 10.55 5.15
N GLN A 96 17.06 9.32 5.06
CA GLN A 96 17.67 8.19 5.72
C GLN A 96 19.10 7.95 5.21
N ARG A 97 19.30 7.98 3.90
CA ARG A 97 20.59 7.68 3.27
C ARG A 97 21.66 8.75 3.52
N TYR A 98 21.31 10.02 3.38
CA TYR A 98 22.29 11.11 3.37
C TYR A 98 22.32 11.92 4.67
N VAL A 99 21.19 12.07 5.36
CA VAL A 99 21.12 12.82 6.63
C VAL A 99 21.37 11.92 7.82
N TYR A 100 20.67 10.78 7.91
CA TYR A 100 20.87 9.83 9.02
C TYR A 100 22.05 8.89 8.78
N ARG A 101 22.53 8.79 7.54
CA ARG A 101 23.62 7.88 7.13
C ARG A 101 23.35 6.43 7.48
N GLU A 102 22.11 6.02 7.28
CA GLU A 102 21.64 4.66 7.50
C GLU A 102 21.29 4.02 6.14
N ASP A 103 21.11 2.70 6.14
CA ASP A 103 20.79 1.92 4.96
C ASP A 103 19.70 0.88 5.32
N VAL A 104 18.55 1.38 5.79
CA VAL A 104 17.38 0.57 6.18
C VAL A 104 16.41 0.44 5.04
N ILE A 105 16.06 1.56 4.39
CA ILE A 105 15.22 1.59 3.19
C ILE A 105 16.06 1.08 2.02
N ARG A 106 15.73 -0.11 1.54
CA ARG A 106 16.41 -0.76 0.41
C ARG A 106 15.38 -1.31 -0.55
N PHE A 107 15.73 -1.29 -1.82
CA PHE A 107 14.91 -1.84 -2.90
C PHE A 107 15.59 -3.07 -3.51
N PRO A 108 15.56 -4.24 -2.83
CA PRO A 108 16.26 -5.46 -3.25
C PRO A 108 15.54 -6.09 -4.44
N TRP A 109 15.72 -5.52 -5.63
CA TRP A 109 15.01 -5.93 -6.84
C TRP A 109 15.25 -7.40 -7.20
N ARG A 110 16.48 -7.87 -7.06
CA ARG A 110 16.84 -9.26 -7.32
C ARG A 110 17.67 -9.85 -6.19
N THR A 111 17.38 -11.11 -5.86
CA THR A 111 18.16 -11.87 -4.87
C THR A 111 19.30 -12.66 -5.50
N GLY A 112 19.35 -12.75 -6.83
CA GLY A 112 20.28 -13.61 -7.56
C GLY A 112 19.90 -15.10 -7.55
N GLN A 113 18.82 -15.47 -6.85
CA GLN A 113 18.33 -16.85 -6.78
C GLN A 113 17.05 -17.01 -7.63
N PRO A 114 16.87 -18.16 -8.32
CA PRO A 114 15.61 -18.46 -8.99
C PRO A 114 14.47 -18.64 -7.97
N TRP A 115 13.25 -18.40 -8.40
CA TRP A 115 12.08 -18.61 -7.55
C TRP A 115 11.93 -20.09 -7.20
N SER A 116 11.60 -20.36 -5.96
CA SER A 116 11.34 -21.69 -5.44
C SER A 116 9.97 -22.22 -5.90
N ARG A 117 9.77 -23.54 -5.78
CA ARG A 117 8.46 -24.16 -6.05
C ARG A 117 7.34 -23.57 -5.19
N PHE A 118 7.66 -23.14 -3.96
CA PHE A 118 6.72 -22.46 -3.09
C PHE A 118 6.28 -21.11 -3.68
N GLU A 119 7.23 -20.32 -4.21
CA GLU A 119 6.93 -19.01 -4.80
C GLU A 119 6.08 -19.14 -6.06
N TYR A 120 6.37 -20.10 -6.94
CA TYR A 120 5.51 -20.38 -8.09
C TYR A 120 4.13 -20.89 -7.68
N GLY A 121 4.04 -21.77 -6.68
CA GLY A 121 2.77 -22.27 -6.15
C GLY A 121 1.93 -21.16 -5.53
N TYR A 122 2.55 -20.28 -4.73
CA TYR A 122 1.88 -19.14 -4.13
C TYR A 122 1.35 -18.17 -5.20
N LEU A 123 2.15 -17.85 -6.22
CA LEU A 123 1.70 -17.00 -7.33
C LEU A 123 0.48 -17.61 -8.05
N GLY A 124 0.50 -18.94 -8.29
CA GLY A 124 -0.64 -19.64 -8.88
C GLY A 124 -1.90 -19.56 -8.02
N VAL A 125 -1.77 -19.76 -6.70
CA VAL A 125 -2.90 -19.62 -5.75
C VAL A 125 -3.43 -18.20 -5.75
N VAL A 126 -2.55 -17.20 -5.74
CA VAL A 126 -2.92 -15.77 -5.76
C VAL A 126 -3.71 -15.42 -7.03
N LEU A 127 -3.26 -15.88 -8.19
CA LEU A 127 -3.97 -15.67 -9.46
C LEU A 127 -5.36 -16.29 -9.45
N VAL A 128 -5.49 -17.53 -8.98
CA VAL A 128 -6.79 -18.23 -8.89
C VAL A 128 -7.72 -17.52 -7.91
N LEU A 129 -7.25 -17.19 -6.71
CA LEU A 129 -8.07 -16.49 -5.72
C LEU A 129 -8.45 -15.09 -6.19
N GLY A 130 -7.52 -14.34 -6.80
CA GLY A 130 -7.82 -13.04 -7.38
C GLY A 130 -8.90 -13.13 -8.47
N TYR A 131 -8.76 -14.07 -9.39
CA TYR A 131 -9.74 -14.30 -10.45
C TYR A 131 -11.13 -14.65 -9.92
N LEU A 132 -11.22 -15.42 -8.83
CA LEU A 132 -12.51 -15.86 -8.27
C LEU A 132 -13.14 -14.82 -7.33
N LEU A 133 -12.35 -14.13 -6.52
CA LEU A 133 -12.87 -13.28 -5.44
C LEU A 133 -13.02 -11.80 -5.84
N LEU A 134 -12.10 -11.28 -6.64
CA LEU A 134 -12.11 -9.84 -6.98
C LEU A 134 -13.32 -9.43 -7.82
N PRO A 135 -13.82 -10.21 -8.80
CA PRO A 135 -15.04 -9.84 -9.53
C PRO A 135 -16.25 -9.76 -8.61
N VAL A 136 -16.38 -10.71 -7.66
CA VAL A 136 -17.47 -10.70 -6.65
C VAL A 136 -17.38 -9.44 -5.80
N TYR A 137 -16.16 -9.06 -5.39
CA TYR A 137 -15.95 -7.85 -4.59
C TYR A 137 -16.26 -6.60 -5.41
N PHE A 138 -15.55 -6.35 -6.48
CA PHE A 138 -15.65 -5.08 -7.20
C PHE A 138 -17.04 -4.83 -7.79
N ILE A 139 -17.62 -5.82 -8.45
CA ILE A 139 -18.92 -5.71 -9.09
C ILE A 139 -20.05 -5.87 -8.07
N GLY A 140 -19.97 -6.89 -7.21
CA GLY A 140 -21.04 -7.18 -6.24
C GLY A 140 -21.20 -6.10 -5.16
N SER A 141 -20.12 -5.46 -4.71
CA SER A 141 -20.18 -4.33 -3.76
C SER A 141 -20.43 -2.98 -4.44
N GLY A 142 -20.29 -2.90 -5.76
CA GLY A 142 -20.30 -1.64 -6.50
C GLY A 142 -19.03 -0.81 -6.33
N SER A 143 -17.97 -1.37 -5.75
CA SER A 143 -16.71 -0.64 -5.50
C SER A 143 -16.03 -0.18 -6.79
N TYR A 144 -16.27 -0.86 -7.93
CA TYR A 144 -15.76 -0.42 -9.23
C TYR A 144 -16.15 1.03 -9.58
N ARG A 145 -17.27 1.55 -9.03
CA ARG A 145 -17.74 2.92 -9.24
C ARG A 145 -16.86 3.99 -8.60
N ASN A 146 -15.92 3.58 -7.73
CA ASN A 146 -14.92 4.49 -7.16
C ASN A 146 -13.79 4.81 -8.14
N TRP A 147 -13.74 4.13 -9.29
CA TRP A 147 -12.79 4.38 -10.36
C TRP A 147 -13.47 5.09 -11.55
N PRO A 148 -12.71 5.86 -12.35
CA PRO A 148 -13.24 6.53 -13.53
C PRO A 148 -13.84 5.53 -14.52
N THR A 149 -14.94 5.91 -15.12
CA THR A 149 -15.48 5.18 -16.28
C THR A 149 -14.50 5.28 -17.43
N VAL A 150 -14.17 4.15 -18.03
CA VAL A 150 -13.26 4.06 -19.17
C VAL A 150 -13.97 3.34 -20.34
N THR A 151 -14.07 4.01 -21.48
CA THR A 151 -14.68 3.50 -22.69
C THR A 151 -13.75 3.60 -23.90
N GLU A 152 -12.90 4.62 -23.91
CA GLU A 152 -11.99 4.89 -25.00
C GLU A 152 -10.65 4.17 -24.81
N PRO A 153 -9.99 3.67 -25.87
CA PRO A 153 -8.71 2.96 -25.78
C PRO A 153 -7.63 3.74 -25.03
N ALA A 154 -7.59 5.05 -25.16
CA ALA A 154 -6.62 5.90 -24.46
C ALA A 154 -6.87 5.96 -22.95
N GLU A 155 -8.13 5.97 -22.51
CA GLU A 155 -8.51 5.94 -21.09
C GLU A 155 -8.20 4.56 -20.49
N ILE A 156 -8.50 3.49 -21.22
CA ILE A 156 -8.18 2.10 -20.84
C ILE A 156 -6.66 1.95 -20.65
N ALA A 157 -5.86 2.48 -21.60
CA ALA A 157 -4.40 2.45 -21.48
C ALA A 157 -3.89 3.25 -20.26
N ARG A 158 -4.46 4.41 -19.99
CA ARG A 158 -4.12 5.22 -18.80
C ARG A 158 -4.50 4.52 -17.51
N LEU A 159 -5.67 3.88 -17.45
CA LEU A 159 -6.07 3.08 -16.30
C LEU A 159 -5.08 1.93 -16.05
N PHE A 160 -4.69 1.21 -17.11
CA PHE A 160 -3.69 0.14 -17.02
C PHE A 160 -2.36 0.65 -16.43
N VAL A 161 -1.85 1.77 -16.97
CA VAL A 161 -0.61 2.37 -16.47
C VAL A 161 -0.77 2.84 -15.02
N GLY A 162 -1.89 3.50 -14.69
CA GLY A 162 -2.15 4.04 -13.36
C GLY A 162 -2.22 2.96 -12.29
N VAL A 163 -3.01 1.91 -12.52
CA VAL A 163 -3.18 0.79 -11.57
C VAL A 163 -1.84 0.11 -11.30
N ASN A 164 -1.11 -0.28 -12.37
CA ASN A 164 0.17 -0.96 -12.21
C ASN A 164 1.28 -0.06 -11.62
N ALA A 165 1.28 1.25 -11.93
CA ALA A 165 2.25 2.18 -11.35
C ALA A 165 2.01 2.38 -9.84
N VAL A 166 0.75 2.44 -9.41
CA VAL A 166 0.39 2.50 -7.99
C VAL A 166 0.77 1.20 -7.28
N GLY A 167 0.46 0.03 -7.85
CA GLY A 167 0.83 -1.27 -7.26
C GLY A 167 2.35 -1.46 -7.11
N LEU A 168 3.14 -1.01 -8.09
CA LEU A 168 4.59 -0.96 -7.93
C LEU A 168 5.00 -0.03 -6.79
N TRP A 169 4.42 1.16 -6.72
CA TRP A 169 4.71 2.13 -5.68
C TRP A 169 4.33 1.63 -4.29
N ASP A 170 3.23 0.91 -4.15
CA ASP A 170 2.78 0.31 -2.89
C ASP A 170 3.88 -0.56 -2.26
N GLU A 171 4.57 -1.37 -3.05
CA GLU A 171 5.67 -2.19 -2.57
C GLU A 171 6.89 -1.35 -2.15
N LEU A 172 7.16 -0.24 -2.84
CA LEU A 172 8.25 0.66 -2.47
C LEU A 172 7.96 1.39 -1.17
N PHE A 173 6.72 1.86 -0.97
CA PHE A 173 6.37 2.64 0.21
C PHE A 173 6.00 1.76 1.41
N PHE A 174 5.01 0.87 1.28
CA PHE A 174 4.53 0.13 2.44
C PHE A 174 5.50 -0.96 2.87
N ILE A 175 6.13 -1.67 1.94
CA ILE A 175 7.02 -2.79 2.23
C ILE A 175 8.48 -2.33 2.39
N CYS A 176 9.05 -1.67 1.38
CA CYS A 176 10.46 -1.30 1.42
C CYS A 176 10.75 -0.09 2.32
N THR A 177 9.74 0.76 2.61
CA THR A 177 9.92 1.94 3.49
C THR A 177 9.27 1.71 4.85
N VAL A 178 7.94 1.68 4.96
CA VAL A 178 7.23 1.63 6.24
C VAL A 178 7.56 0.36 7.02
N PHE A 179 7.35 -0.82 6.41
CA PHE A 179 7.64 -2.10 7.07
C PHE A 179 9.12 -2.23 7.40
N ALA A 180 10.03 -1.89 6.50
CA ALA A 180 11.47 -1.97 6.74
C ALA A 180 11.93 -1.11 7.92
N LEU A 181 11.44 0.14 8.03
CA LEU A 181 11.72 1.02 9.16
C LEU A 181 11.18 0.47 10.48
N LEU A 182 9.94 -0.02 10.50
CA LEU A 182 9.32 -0.62 11.69
C LEU A 182 10.03 -1.91 12.11
N ARG A 183 10.52 -2.72 11.18
CA ARG A 183 11.27 -3.96 11.44
C ARG A 183 12.58 -3.75 12.19
N ARG A 184 13.14 -2.55 12.14
CA ARG A 184 14.34 -2.22 12.96
C ARG A 184 14.04 -2.14 14.44
N HIS A 185 12.78 -1.93 14.82
CA HIS A 185 12.38 -1.68 16.20
C HIS A 185 11.45 -2.73 16.78
N PHE A 186 10.72 -3.45 15.93
CA PHE A 186 9.67 -4.39 16.38
C PHE A 186 9.84 -5.77 15.77
N PRO A 187 9.30 -6.81 16.44
CA PRO A 187 9.18 -8.15 15.87
C PRO A 187 8.38 -8.11 14.55
N MET A 188 8.60 -9.13 13.71
CA MET A 188 8.06 -9.20 12.34
C MET A 188 6.54 -8.96 12.31
N TRP A 189 5.77 -9.67 13.11
CA TRP A 189 4.31 -9.55 13.09
C TRP A 189 3.82 -8.19 13.57
N THR A 190 4.44 -7.62 14.61
CA THR A 190 4.10 -6.28 15.10
C THR A 190 4.36 -5.22 14.02
N ALA A 191 5.52 -5.24 13.38
CA ALA A 191 5.84 -4.32 12.29
C ALA A 191 4.90 -4.51 11.10
N ASN A 192 4.56 -5.77 10.79
CA ASN A 192 3.69 -6.11 9.67
C ASN A 192 2.24 -5.65 9.89
N PHE A 193 1.69 -5.85 11.07
CA PHE A 193 0.35 -5.32 11.39
C PHE A 193 0.31 -3.79 11.40
N LEU A 194 1.34 -3.13 11.92
CA LEU A 194 1.43 -1.66 11.90
C LEU A 194 1.47 -1.11 10.47
N GLN A 195 2.28 -1.72 9.57
CA GLN A 195 2.31 -1.30 8.17
C GLN A 195 0.99 -1.61 7.47
N ALA A 196 0.33 -2.74 7.79
CA ALA A 196 -0.95 -3.10 7.18
C ALA A 196 -2.05 -2.07 7.50
N VAL A 197 -2.06 -1.48 8.71
CA VAL A 197 -2.97 -0.36 9.03
C VAL A 197 -2.77 0.80 8.06
N VAL A 198 -1.53 1.18 7.80
CA VAL A 198 -1.22 2.27 6.86
C VAL A 198 -1.65 1.92 5.45
N PHE A 199 -1.29 0.72 4.99
CA PHE A 199 -1.58 0.24 3.64
C PHE A 199 -3.09 0.15 3.37
N VAL A 200 -3.84 -0.49 4.24
CA VAL A 200 -5.29 -0.65 4.09
C VAL A 200 -6.01 0.71 4.14
N SER A 201 -5.55 1.64 4.97
CA SER A 201 -6.12 2.99 5.01
C SER A 201 -5.91 3.74 3.69
N PHE A 202 -4.75 3.60 3.06
CA PHE A 202 -4.47 4.14 1.73
C PHE A 202 -5.38 3.52 0.67
N LEU A 203 -5.49 2.20 0.64
CA LEU A 203 -6.34 1.49 -0.31
C LEU A 203 -7.82 1.85 -0.14
N TRP A 204 -8.27 2.15 1.08
CA TRP A 204 -9.64 2.61 1.31
C TRP A 204 -9.95 3.92 0.56
N GLU A 205 -9.08 4.92 0.66
CA GLU A 205 -9.27 6.19 -0.07
C GLU A 205 -9.11 5.99 -1.58
N LEU A 206 -8.20 5.09 -2.00
CA LEU A 206 -8.00 4.75 -3.41
C LEU A 206 -9.27 4.15 -4.04
N GLY A 207 -10.15 3.53 -3.23
CA GLY A 207 -11.43 3.01 -3.72
C GLY A 207 -11.82 1.63 -3.24
N TYR A 208 -10.97 0.93 -2.46
CA TYR A 208 -11.26 -0.41 -1.91
C TYR A 208 -12.19 -0.32 -0.69
N GLN A 209 -13.37 0.23 -0.90
CA GLN A 209 -14.37 0.51 0.14
C GLN A 209 -15.30 -0.67 0.41
N SER A 210 -16.39 -0.44 1.16
CA SER A 210 -17.34 -1.47 1.57
C SER A 210 -16.64 -2.57 2.40
N TRP A 211 -16.76 -3.84 2.01
CA TRP A 211 -16.07 -4.96 2.67
C TRP A 211 -14.65 -5.22 2.13
N GLY A 212 -14.09 -4.27 1.36
CA GLY A 212 -12.72 -4.30 0.85
C GLY A 212 -11.65 -4.63 1.88
N PRO A 213 -11.71 -4.11 3.13
CA PRO A 213 -10.76 -4.48 4.19
C PRO A 213 -10.69 -5.99 4.47
N ALA A 214 -11.74 -6.75 4.22
CA ALA A 214 -11.71 -8.21 4.34
C ALA A 214 -10.73 -8.87 3.34
N LEU A 215 -10.45 -8.22 2.21
CA LEU A 215 -9.47 -8.66 1.20
C LEU A 215 -8.12 -7.95 1.37
N THR A 216 -8.13 -6.65 1.62
CA THR A 216 -6.90 -5.85 1.64
C THR A 216 -6.07 -6.05 2.91
N VAL A 217 -6.68 -6.36 4.07
CA VAL A 217 -5.93 -6.69 5.30
C VAL A 217 -5.12 -7.98 5.14
N PRO A 218 -5.71 -9.13 4.75
CA PRO A 218 -4.93 -10.33 4.46
C PRO A 218 -3.85 -10.09 3.40
N PHE A 219 -4.16 -9.37 2.33
CA PHE A 219 -3.21 -9.03 1.28
C PHE A 219 -2.01 -8.26 1.83
N ALA A 220 -2.21 -7.14 2.54
CA ALA A 220 -1.16 -6.33 3.12
C ALA A 220 -0.24 -7.12 4.09
N VAL A 221 -0.86 -7.98 4.93
CA VAL A 221 -0.12 -8.83 5.87
C VAL A 221 0.66 -9.92 5.13
N LEU A 222 0.09 -10.53 4.09
CA LEU A 222 0.78 -11.53 3.28
C LEU A 222 1.94 -10.92 2.49
N GLN A 223 1.80 -9.73 1.91
CA GLN A 223 2.88 -9.04 1.20
C GLN A 223 4.09 -8.82 2.12
N GLY A 224 3.89 -8.28 3.32
CA GLY A 224 4.98 -8.11 4.29
C GLY A 224 5.62 -9.44 4.73
N TYR A 225 4.80 -10.48 4.93
CA TYR A 225 5.31 -11.83 5.27
C TYR A 225 6.14 -12.43 4.13
N ILE A 226 5.63 -12.39 2.91
CA ILE A 226 6.31 -12.93 1.72
C ILE A 226 7.60 -12.17 1.44
N PHE A 227 7.59 -10.83 1.54
CA PHE A 227 8.82 -10.05 1.41
C PHE A 227 9.85 -10.42 2.47
N GLN A 228 9.43 -10.59 3.74
CA GLN A 228 10.33 -11.03 4.81
C GLN A 228 10.96 -12.41 4.51
N ARG A 229 10.21 -13.30 3.85
CA ARG A 229 10.65 -14.65 3.48
C ARG A 229 11.55 -14.68 2.27
N THR A 230 11.14 -13.98 1.20
CA THR A 230 11.81 -14.03 -0.10
C THR A 230 12.95 -13.03 -0.23
N ARG A 231 12.88 -11.91 0.49
CA ARG A 231 13.79 -10.78 0.35
C ARG A 231 13.89 -10.25 -1.07
N SER A 232 12.89 -10.49 -1.91
CA SER A 232 12.84 -10.12 -3.31
C SER A 232 11.72 -9.12 -3.57
N LEU A 233 12.08 -7.88 -3.91
CA LEU A 233 11.14 -6.87 -4.34
C LEU A 233 10.48 -7.28 -5.67
N ALA A 234 11.24 -7.81 -6.62
CA ALA A 234 10.70 -8.28 -7.89
C ALA A 234 9.59 -9.32 -7.70
N TYR A 235 9.75 -10.22 -6.70
CA TYR A 235 8.74 -11.23 -6.43
C TYR A 235 7.43 -10.63 -5.88
N VAL A 236 7.51 -9.81 -4.83
CA VAL A 236 6.31 -9.19 -4.25
C VAL A 236 5.62 -8.25 -5.23
N VAL A 237 6.39 -7.51 -6.04
CA VAL A 237 5.86 -6.70 -7.16
C VAL A 237 5.14 -7.59 -8.18
N THR A 238 5.71 -8.73 -8.56
CA THR A 238 5.04 -9.64 -9.50
C THR A 238 3.71 -10.15 -8.94
N VAL A 239 3.67 -10.51 -7.66
CA VAL A 239 2.42 -10.92 -6.98
C VAL A 239 1.42 -9.77 -7.00
N HIS A 240 1.82 -8.55 -6.63
CA HIS A 240 0.95 -7.37 -6.60
C HIS A 240 0.39 -7.04 -7.99
N LEU A 241 1.27 -6.88 -8.98
CA LEU A 241 0.86 -6.55 -10.34
C LEU A 241 -0.01 -7.63 -11.00
N SER A 242 0.08 -8.88 -10.51
CA SER A 242 -0.84 -9.94 -10.94
C SER A 242 -2.27 -9.69 -10.45
N PHE A 243 -2.45 -9.18 -9.22
CA PHE A 243 -3.76 -8.71 -8.75
C PHE A 243 -4.21 -7.47 -9.52
N ASP A 244 -3.32 -6.52 -9.75
CA ASP A 244 -3.61 -5.28 -10.45
C ASP A 244 -4.07 -5.53 -11.90
N LEU A 245 -3.48 -6.52 -12.58
CA LEU A 245 -3.94 -6.93 -13.89
C LEU A 245 -5.39 -7.44 -13.85
N ILE A 246 -5.71 -8.28 -12.87
CA ILE A 246 -7.08 -8.80 -12.69
C ILE A 246 -8.03 -7.65 -12.35
N ILE A 247 -7.65 -6.75 -11.44
CA ILE A 247 -8.44 -5.57 -11.07
C ILE A 247 -8.69 -4.68 -12.29
N PHE A 248 -7.64 -4.39 -13.06
CA PHE A 248 -7.76 -3.63 -14.31
C PHE A 248 -8.80 -4.25 -15.24
N MET A 249 -8.71 -5.56 -15.49
CA MET A 249 -9.67 -6.26 -16.37
C MET A 249 -11.10 -6.18 -15.83
N ILE A 250 -11.29 -6.32 -14.50
CA ILE A 250 -12.60 -6.18 -13.85
C ILE A 250 -13.16 -4.78 -14.00
N LEU A 251 -12.33 -3.74 -13.77
CA LEU A 251 -12.75 -2.35 -13.89
C LEU A 251 -13.18 -2.01 -15.32
N VAL A 252 -12.42 -2.47 -16.32
CA VAL A 252 -12.79 -2.29 -17.72
C VAL A 252 -14.07 -3.04 -18.04
N HIS A 253 -14.20 -4.31 -17.65
CA HIS A 253 -15.41 -5.10 -17.85
C HIS A 253 -16.64 -4.46 -17.19
N ALA A 254 -16.51 -3.95 -15.97
CA ALA A 254 -17.62 -3.32 -15.26
C ALA A 254 -18.12 -2.03 -15.91
N HIS A 255 -17.28 -1.29 -16.63
CA HIS A 255 -17.65 -0.09 -17.37
C HIS A 255 -17.99 -0.37 -18.85
N THR A 256 -17.37 -1.39 -19.43
CA THR A 256 -17.57 -1.80 -20.83
C THR A 256 -17.74 -3.32 -20.89
N PRO A 257 -18.95 -3.87 -20.64
CA PRO A 257 -19.18 -5.30 -20.46
C PRO A 257 -18.78 -6.18 -21.65
N ALA A 258 -18.65 -5.62 -22.85
CA ALA A 258 -18.19 -6.33 -24.03
C ALA A 258 -16.68 -6.65 -24.00
N LEU A 259 -15.91 -5.98 -23.12
CA LEU A 259 -14.47 -6.20 -22.95
C LEU A 259 -14.20 -7.04 -21.70
N PHE A 260 -13.26 -7.98 -21.82
CA PHE A 260 -12.84 -8.86 -20.72
C PHE A 260 -14.00 -9.61 -20.04
N ASP A 261 -15.00 -10.06 -20.79
CA ASP A 261 -16.08 -10.94 -20.33
C ASP A 261 -15.56 -12.37 -20.11
N VAL A 262 -14.68 -12.50 -19.13
CA VAL A 262 -13.96 -13.76 -18.82
C VAL A 262 -14.19 -14.24 -17.39
N PHE A 263 -14.91 -13.49 -16.57
CA PHE A 263 -15.03 -13.78 -15.14
C PHE A 263 -16.29 -14.62 -14.84
N VAL A 264 -16.08 -15.88 -14.48
CA VAL A 264 -17.17 -16.82 -14.18
C VAL A 264 -17.93 -16.48 -12.88
N THR A 265 -17.34 -15.70 -11.99
CA THR A 265 -17.90 -15.29 -10.70
C THR A 265 -18.43 -13.86 -10.70
N ALA A 266 -18.36 -13.15 -11.85
CA ALA A 266 -18.86 -11.79 -11.95
C ALA A 266 -20.38 -11.76 -11.76
N PRO A 267 -20.91 -11.00 -10.77
CA PRO A 267 -22.34 -10.74 -10.68
C PRO A 267 -22.79 -9.90 -11.87
N ALA A 268 -24.11 -9.97 -12.16
CA ALA A 268 -24.68 -9.09 -13.18
C ALA A 268 -24.45 -7.61 -12.83
N ILE A 269 -23.96 -6.86 -13.78
CA ILE A 269 -23.72 -5.41 -13.64
C ILE A 269 -25.07 -4.71 -13.62
N ARG A 270 -25.37 -3.97 -12.55
CA ARG A 270 -26.63 -3.25 -12.34
C ARG A 270 -26.47 -1.76 -12.47
#